data_9ddc2ef1bb62e2356b26d8c0a8c85724
#
_entry.id   9ddc2ef1bb62e2356b26d8c0a8c85724
#
_cell.length_a   1.000
_cell.length_b   1.000
_cell.length_c   1.000
_cell.angle_alpha   90.00
_cell.angle_beta   90.00
_cell.angle_gamma   90.00
#
_symmetry.space_group_name_H-M   'P 1'
#
loop_
_entity.id
_entity.type
_entity.pdbx_description
1 polymer ?
#
loop_
_entity_poly.entity_id
_entity_poly.type
_entity_poly.pdbx_seq_one_letter_code
_entity_poly.pdbx_strand_id
1 'polypeptide(L)'
;MKRIFLAIAVLCYTGAVYGQDGGRIHRSEFVPFDTREDADALNRKNTDKYLVFAPGLLNDGEEVLGIGDVVNLPNGWFDSFIYLHLENTGTAYTLRVNDRTVAVVEDPFAPADFDLTPYVKQGDNLILLE
;
A
#
# COMPACT_ATOMS: atom_id res chain seq x y z
N MET A 1 -9.52 15.05 -12.01
CA MET A 1 -9.29 14.48 -10.69
C MET A 1 -7.86 13.99 -10.58
N LYS A 2 -7.18 14.38 -9.53
CA LYS A 2 -5.81 13.90 -9.27
C LYS A 2 -5.88 12.48 -8.70
N ARG A 3 -4.95 11.63 -9.10
CA ARG A 3 -4.79 10.27 -8.53
C ARG A 3 -3.71 10.33 -7.48
N ILE A 4 -4.03 9.84 -6.29
CA ILE A 4 -3.11 9.76 -5.16
C ILE A 4 -2.85 8.29 -4.87
N PHE A 5 -1.59 7.91 -4.79
CA PHE A 5 -1.18 6.53 -4.52
C PHE A 5 -0.67 6.41 -3.09
N LEU A 6 -1.27 5.50 -2.35
CA LEU A 6 -0.77 5.03 -1.07
C LEU A 6 -0.02 3.72 -1.33
N ALA A 7 1.30 3.72 -1.17
CA ALA A 7 2.09 2.53 -1.38
C ALA A 7 2.48 1.89 -0.05
N ILE A 8 2.23 0.61 0.05
CA ILE A 8 2.77 -0.24 1.11
C ILE A 8 3.94 -1.02 0.52
N ALA A 9 5.13 -0.80 1.05
CA ALA A 9 6.23 -1.72 0.87
C ALA A 9 6.18 -2.72 2.03
N VAL A 10 5.57 -3.86 1.84
CA VAL A 10 5.71 -4.97 2.78
C VAL A 10 7.08 -5.57 2.55
N LEU A 11 8.09 -5.10 3.28
CA LEU A 11 9.38 -5.75 3.34
C LEU A 11 9.24 -7.00 4.23
N CYS A 12 8.75 -8.10 3.66
CA CYS A 12 8.97 -9.40 4.27
C CYS A 12 10.45 -9.75 4.12
N TYR A 13 11.23 -9.52 5.16
CA TYR A 13 12.60 -9.99 5.25
C TYR A 13 12.58 -11.51 5.51
N THR A 14 12.30 -12.27 4.49
CA THR A 14 12.67 -13.68 4.43
C THR A 14 13.87 -13.79 3.52
N GLY A 15 14.95 -14.35 4.03
CA GLY A 15 16.28 -14.39 3.45
C GLY A 15 16.32 -14.47 1.92
N ALA A 16 17.23 -13.71 1.35
CA ALA A 16 17.45 -13.55 -0.08
C ALA A 16 17.40 -14.88 -0.82
N VAL A 17 16.26 -15.21 -1.40
CA VAL A 17 16.18 -16.13 -2.51
C VAL A 17 16.34 -15.26 -3.75
N TYR A 18 17.53 -15.21 -4.31
CA TYR A 18 17.74 -14.75 -5.68
C TYR A 18 17.03 -15.73 -6.60
N GLY A 19 15.72 -15.58 -6.75
CA GLY A 19 14.97 -16.21 -7.81
C GLY A 19 15.38 -15.56 -9.12
N GLN A 20 15.87 -16.35 -10.08
CA GLN A 20 16.03 -15.88 -11.44
C GLN A 20 14.70 -15.32 -11.93
N ASP A 21 14.71 -14.06 -12.23
CA ASP A 21 13.56 -13.32 -12.71
C ASP A 21 13.20 -13.83 -14.11
N GLY A 22 12.23 -14.73 -14.18
CA GLY A 22 11.80 -15.40 -15.40
C GLY A 22 11.02 -14.47 -16.34
N GLY A 23 11.56 -13.30 -16.67
CA GLY A 23 11.00 -12.40 -17.69
C GLY A 23 9.66 -11.77 -17.32
N ARG A 24 9.32 -11.69 -16.03
CA ARG A 24 8.15 -10.95 -15.56
C ARG A 24 8.37 -9.46 -15.83
N ILE A 25 7.42 -8.87 -16.54
CA ILE A 25 7.37 -7.43 -16.71
C ILE A 25 7.05 -6.83 -15.34
N HIS A 26 8.06 -6.23 -14.70
CA HIS A 26 7.82 -5.44 -13.50
C HIS A 26 6.88 -4.30 -13.86
N ARG A 27 5.76 -4.18 -13.16
CA ARG A 27 4.94 -3.00 -13.25
C ARG A 27 5.78 -1.82 -12.78
N SER A 28 5.93 -0.82 -13.63
CA SER A 28 6.62 0.40 -13.26
C SER A 28 5.87 1.06 -12.11
N GLU A 29 6.54 1.29 -11.02
CA GLU A 29 6.03 2.09 -9.91
C GLU A 29 5.83 3.51 -10.40
N PHE A 30 4.61 4.04 -10.26
CA PHE A 30 4.28 5.38 -10.68
C PHE A 30 4.15 6.28 -9.46
N VAL A 31 5.14 7.14 -9.24
CA VAL A 31 5.10 8.14 -8.18
C VAL A 31 4.77 9.50 -8.81
N PRO A 32 3.63 10.11 -8.49
CA PRO A 32 3.31 11.44 -8.99
C PRO A 32 4.12 12.51 -8.24
N PHE A 33 4.76 13.40 -8.97
CA PHE A 33 5.46 14.57 -8.42
C PHE A 33 4.77 15.84 -8.88
N ASP A 34 4.86 16.90 -8.07
CA ASP A 34 4.27 18.20 -8.42
C ASP A 34 5.12 18.99 -9.39
N THR A 35 6.43 18.78 -9.35
CA THR A 35 7.40 19.45 -10.22
C THR A 35 8.27 18.45 -10.97
N ARG A 36 8.79 18.89 -12.11
CA ARG A 36 9.73 18.09 -12.90
C ARG A 36 11.06 17.89 -12.17
N GLU A 37 11.49 18.91 -11.44
CA GLU A 37 12.72 18.89 -10.66
C GLU A 37 12.68 17.81 -9.57
N ASP A 38 11.54 17.66 -8.87
CA ASP A 38 11.35 16.62 -7.87
C ASP A 38 11.31 15.22 -8.50
N ALA A 39 10.71 15.10 -9.68
CA ALA A 39 10.68 13.86 -10.44
C ALA A 39 12.09 13.46 -10.92
N ASP A 40 12.86 14.41 -11.44
CA ASP A 40 14.23 14.17 -11.92
C ASP A 40 15.17 13.81 -10.74
N ALA A 41 14.93 14.37 -9.55
CA ALA A 41 15.66 14.05 -8.33
C ALA A 41 15.18 12.75 -7.66
N LEU A 42 14.11 12.12 -8.12
CA LEU A 42 13.42 10.96 -7.49
C LEU A 42 13.14 11.19 -6.01
N ASN A 43 12.81 12.42 -5.64
CA ASN A 43 12.64 12.82 -4.26
C ASN A 43 11.25 12.48 -3.73
N ARG A 44 11.00 11.21 -3.50
CA ARG A 44 9.71 10.67 -3.03
C ARG A 44 9.21 11.31 -1.73
N LYS A 45 10.11 11.87 -0.92
CA LYS A 45 9.76 12.50 0.36
C LYS A 45 9.12 13.88 0.19
N ASN A 46 9.30 14.51 -0.97
CA ASN A 46 8.79 15.84 -1.24
C ASN A 46 7.42 15.84 -1.94
N THR A 47 6.81 14.68 -2.15
CA THR A 47 5.46 14.61 -2.66
C THR A 47 4.46 14.38 -1.52
N ASP A 48 3.47 15.25 -1.42
CA ASP A 48 2.35 15.12 -0.50
C ASP A 48 1.25 14.15 -0.99
N LYS A 49 1.50 13.51 -2.16
CA LYS A 49 0.57 12.60 -2.84
C LYS A 49 0.94 11.14 -2.69
N TYR A 50 1.99 10.86 -1.95
CA TYR A 50 2.53 9.52 -1.79
C TYR A 50 2.94 9.29 -0.32
N LEU A 51 2.35 8.27 0.29
CA LEU A 51 2.67 7.84 1.65
C LEU A 51 3.16 6.39 1.60
N VAL A 52 4.33 6.15 2.19
CA VAL A 52 4.84 4.80 2.43
C VAL A 52 4.67 4.49 3.91
N PHE A 53 4.09 3.35 4.22
CA PHE A 53 4.03 2.84 5.58
C PHE A 53 4.50 1.38 5.63
N ALA A 54 5.03 0.98 6.77
CA ALA A 54 5.52 -0.37 7.03
C ALA A 54 4.56 -1.06 7.99
N PRO A 55 3.67 -1.93 7.50
CA PRO A 55 2.73 -2.63 8.35
C PRO A 55 3.44 -3.61 9.27
N GLY A 56 2.93 -3.75 10.49
CA GLY A 56 3.39 -4.71 11.48
C GLY A 56 2.33 -5.74 11.83
N LEU A 57 2.68 -6.70 12.67
CA LEU A 57 1.70 -7.62 13.24
C LEU A 57 0.75 -6.87 14.16
N LEU A 58 -0.54 -7.01 13.89
CA LEU A 58 -1.60 -6.49 14.74
C LEU A 58 -2.22 -7.60 15.57
N ASN A 59 -2.36 -7.35 16.86
CA ASN A 59 -2.94 -8.29 17.82
C ASN A 59 -4.13 -7.64 18.52
N ASP A 60 -5.11 -8.44 18.86
CA ASP A 60 -6.16 -8.10 19.81
C ASP A 60 -6.04 -9.04 21.02
N GLY A 61 -5.32 -8.59 22.04
CA GLY A 61 -4.96 -9.41 23.18
C GLY A 61 -3.98 -10.53 22.82
N GLU A 62 -4.44 -11.79 22.85
CA GLU A 62 -3.62 -12.97 22.54
C GLU A 62 -3.76 -13.41 21.06
N GLU A 63 -4.73 -12.89 20.33
CA GLU A 63 -5.01 -13.30 18.97
C GLU A 63 -4.31 -12.37 17.97
N VAL A 64 -3.65 -12.97 16.97
CA VAL A 64 -3.05 -12.26 15.84
C VAL A 64 -4.16 -11.98 14.82
N LEU A 65 -4.46 -10.71 14.59
CA LEU A 65 -5.46 -10.29 13.60
C LEU A 65 -4.91 -10.35 12.18
N GLY A 66 -3.63 -10.06 11.99
CA GLY A 66 -3.00 -10.01 10.68
C GLY A 66 -1.83 -9.04 10.63
N ILE A 67 -1.49 -8.62 9.43
CA ILE A 67 -0.45 -7.62 9.16
C ILE A 67 -1.14 -6.32 8.76
N GLY A 68 -0.84 -5.23 9.44
CA GLY A 68 -1.49 -3.96 9.12
C GLY A 68 -0.92 -2.77 9.89
N ASP A 69 -1.58 -1.64 9.72
CA ASP A 69 -1.25 -0.42 10.44
C ASP A 69 -2.45 0.53 10.46
N VAL A 70 -2.40 1.47 11.39
CA VAL A 70 -3.33 2.60 11.43
C VAL A 70 -2.68 3.78 10.71
N VAL A 71 -3.26 4.16 9.58
CA VAL A 71 -2.73 5.20 8.71
C VAL A 71 -3.59 6.45 8.80
N ASN A 72 -2.95 7.55 9.18
CA ASN A 72 -3.61 8.86 9.16
C ASN A 72 -3.46 9.48 7.77
N LEU A 73 -4.58 9.65 7.07
CA LEU A 73 -4.58 10.22 5.73
C LEU A 73 -4.73 11.74 5.79
N PRO A 74 -3.90 12.48 5.03
CA PRO A 74 -4.01 13.94 4.95
C PRO A 74 -5.38 14.39 4.42
N ASN A 75 -5.95 15.42 5.04
CA ASN A 75 -7.27 15.93 4.67
C ASN A 75 -7.36 16.34 3.19
N GLY A 76 -6.28 16.88 2.63
CA GLY A 76 -6.22 17.31 1.23
C GLY A 76 -6.30 16.17 0.19
N TRP A 77 -6.25 14.90 0.65
CA TRP A 77 -6.37 13.75 -0.25
C TRP A 77 -7.81 13.41 -0.64
N PHE A 78 -8.79 13.84 0.15
CA PHE A 78 -10.19 13.45 -0.02
C PHE A 78 -10.91 14.10 -1.21
N ASP A 79 -10.27 15.06 -1.89
CA ASP A 79 -10.71 15.57 -3.19
C ASP A 79 -10.15 14.78 -4.38
N SER A 80 -9.57 13.60 -4.11
CA SER A 80 -8.86 12.78 -5.11
C SER A 80 -9.20 11.31 -4.94
N PHE A 81 -8.84 10.49 -5.92
CA PHE A 81 -8.87 9.04 -5.76
C PHE A 81 -7.67 8.58 -4.92
N ILE A 82 -7.92 7.71 -3.96
CA ILE A 82 -6.91 7.16 -3.05
C ILE A 82 -6.72 5.68 -3.38
N TYR A 83 -5.50 5.33 -3.79
CA TYR A 83 -5.13 3.96 -4.14
C TYR A 83 -4.12 3.38 -3.16
N LEU A 84 -4.31 2.11 -2.84
CA LEU A 84 -3.34 1.29 -2.13
C LEU A 84 -2.59 0.43 -3.13
N HIS A 85 -1.26 0.49 -3.08
CA HIS A 85 -0.39 -0.40 -3.84
C HIS A 85 0.28 -1.40 -2.91
N LEU A 86 0.12 -2.69 -3.21
CA LEU A 86 0.74 -3.80 -2.47
C LEU A 86 1.68 -4.57 -3.39
N GLU A 87 2.89 -4.82 -2.92
CA GLU A 87 3.87 -5.66 -3.60
C GLU A 87 4.31 -6.81 -2.69
N ASN A 88 4.31 -8.01 -3.25
CA ASN A 88 4.90 -9.20 -2.64
C ASN A 88 4.50 -9.41 -1.16
N THR A 89 3.25 -9.70 -0.92
CA THR A 89 2.73 -9.95 0.43
C THR A 89 3.19 -11.31 1.01
N GLY A 90 3.73 -12.19 0.16
CA GLY A 90 4.28 -13.50 0.56
C GLY A 90 3.23 -14.56 0.86
N THR A 91 2.00 -14.20 1.08
CA THR A 91 0.88 -15.10 1.34
C THR A 91 -0.42 -14.54 0.78
N ALA A 92 -1.36 -15.40 0.42
CA ALA A 92 -2.72 -14.99 0.10
C ALA A 92 -3.33 -14.21 1.27
N TYR A 93 -4.17 -13.25 0.99
CA TYR A 93 -4.70 -12.35 2.01
C TYR A 93 -6.10 -11.85 1.69
N THR A 94 -6.79 -11.45 2.74
CA THR A 94 -7.98 -10.63 2.68
C THR A 94 -7.62 -9.21 3.07
N LEU A 95 -7.77 -8.26 2.14
CA LEU A 95 -7.57 -6.84 2.45
C LEU A 95 -8.82 -6.26 3.10
N ARG A 96 -8.66 -5.73 4.30
CA ARG A 96 -9.69 -4.98 4.99
C ARG A 96 -9.24 -3.55 5.26
N VAL A 97 -10.17 -2.62 5.09
CA VAL A 97 -9.97 -1.21 5.42
C VAL A 97 -11.11 -0.78 6.34
N ASN A 98 -10.72 -0.32 7.52
CA ASN A 98 -11.65 -0.15 8.63
C ASN A 98 -12.38 -1.47 8.86
N ASP A 99 -13.65 -1.56 9.01
CA ASP A 99 -14.36 -2.84 9.22
C ASP A 99 -14.91 -3.45 7.91
N ARG A 100 -14.40 -3.02 6.74
CA ARG A 100 -14.91 -3.42 5.43
C ARG A 100 -13.90 -4.22 4.63
N THR A 101 -14.32 -5.35 4.07
CA THR A 101 -13.52 -6.13 3.13
C THR A 101 -13.47 -5.41 1.79
N VAL A 102 -12.26 -5.18 1.29
CA VAL A 102 -11.99 -4.55 -0.01
C VAL A 102 -11.77 -5.62 -1.08
N ALA A 103 -10.94 -6.62 -0.79
CA ALA A 103 -10.59 -7.67 -1.72
C ALA A 103 -10.12 -8.95 -1.01
N VAL A 104 -10.24 -10.07 -1.73
CA VAL A 104 -9.59 -11.35 -1.40
C VAL A 104 -8.59 -11.65 -2.51
N VAL A 105 -7.33 -11.85 -2.18
CA VAL A 105 -6.24 -12.04 -3.12
C VAL A 105 -5.58 -13.39 -2.90
N GLU A 106 -5.61 -14.22 -3.93
CA GLU A 106 -5.04 -15.57 -3.89
C GLU A 106 -3.58 -15.61 -4.37
N ASP A 107 -3.18 -14.69 -5.26
CA ASP A 107 -1.79 -14.61 -5.75
C ASP A 107 -1.00 -13.55 -4.96
N PRO A 108 -0.17 -13.99 -4.01
CA PRO A 108 0.58 -13.08 -3.13
C PRO A 108 1.79 -12.41 -3.81
N PHE A 109 2.17 -12.86 -4.98
CA PHE A 109 3.38 -12.39 -5.66
C PHE A 109 3.10 -11.35 -6.74
N ALA A 110 1.85 -11.25 -7.18
CA ALA A 110 1.45 -10.23 -8.14
C ALA A 110 1.27 -8.87 -7.44
N PRO A 111 1.86 -7.79 -7.96
CA PRO A 111 1.52 -6.45 -7.50
C PRO A 111 0.03 -6.16 -7.71
N ALA A 112 -0.59 -5.51 -6.74
CA ALA A 112 -2.01 -5.20 -6.80
C ALA A 112 -2.28 -3.75 -6.37
N ASP A 113 -3.17 -3.09 -7.11
CA ASP A 113 -3.66 -1.75 -6.83
C ASP A 113 -5.14 -1.82 -6.44
N PHE A 114 -5.49 -1.18 -5.34
CA PHE A 114 -6.85 -1.14 -4.83
C PHE A 114 -7.33 0.30 -4.71
N ASP A 115 -8.52 0.59 -5.23
CA ASP A 115 -9.19 1.87 -4.98
C ASP A 115 -9.78 1.87 -3.57
N LEU A 116 -9.17 2.62 -2.68
CA LEU A 116 -9.62 2.76 -1.30
C LEU A 116 -10.56 3.94 -1.09
N THR A 117 -10.81 4.75 -2.10
CA THR A 117 -11.63 5.97 -1.99
C THR A 117 -12.96 5.74 -1.25
N PRO A 118 -13.74 4.67 -1.54
CA PRO A 118 -15.01 4.44 -0.86
C PRO A 118 -14.87 3.84 0.55
N TYR A 119 -13.67 3.48 1.00
CA TYR A 119 -13.44 2.76 2.26
C TYR A 119 -12.78 3.60 3.34
N VAL A 120 -12.08 4.67 2.95
CA VAL A 120 -11.32 5.53 3.86
C VAL A 120 -12.12 6.73 4.34
N LYS A 121 -11.70 7.26 5.48
CA LYS A 121 -12.25 8.45 6.12
C LYS A 121 -11.14 9.41 6.51
N GLN A 122 -11.49 10.63 6.80
CA GLN A 122 -10.54 11.59 7.39
C GLN A 122 -10.03 11.08 8.73
N GLY A 123 -8.74 11.31 9.00
CA GLY A 123 -8.08 10.83 10.20
C GLY A 123 -7.59 9.39 10.06
N ASP A 124 -7.67 8.64 11.14
CA ASP A 124 -7.11 7.30 11.25
C ASP A 124 -7.93 6.24 10.51
N ASN A 125 -7.23 5.47 9.70
CA ASN A 125 -7.77 4.34 8.96
C ASN A 125 -6.96 3.09 9.27
N LEU A 126 -7.62 2.03 9.69
CA LEU A 126 -7.02 0.72 9.87
C LEU A 126 -6.95 0.01 8.51
N ILE A 127 -5.75 -0.36 8.09
CA ILE A 127 -5.51 -1.19 6.90
C ILE A 127 -4.95 -2.51 7.40
N LEU A 128 -5.63 -3.62 7.10
CA LEU A 128 -5.33 -4.95 7.61
C LEU A 128 -5.31 -5.97 6.49
N LEU A 129 -4.29 -6.83 6.49
CA LEU A 129 -4.17 -8.04 5.68
C LEU A 129 -4.32 -9.26 6.61
N GLU A 130 -5.44 -9.96 6.46
CA GLU A 130 -5.74 -11.21 7.20
C GLU A 130 -5.35 -12.44 6.40
#